data_1487428e02d9f895211dfad9ac5f52ee
#
_entry.id   1487428e02d9f895211dfad9ac5f52ee
#
_cell.length_a   1.000
_cell.length_b   1.000
_cell.length_c   1.000
_cell.angle_alpha   90.00
_cell.angle_beta   90.00
_cell.angle_gamma   90.00
#
_symmetry.space_group_name_H-M   'P 1'
#
loop_
_entity.id
_entity.type
_entity.pdbx_description
1 polymer ?
#
loop_
_entity_poly.entity_id
_entity_poly.type
_entity_poly.pdbx_seq_one_letter_code
_entity_poly.pdbx_strand_id
1 'polypeptide(L)'
;AVSYMDEHYSDKNITFKVNARRARKNYPVESMEINASVGEKILQAFPEIRVDVHNPDVMLYIEVREHIYIYSIEIPGPGGMPVGTNGKAMLLLSGGIDSPVAGFMVAKRGVKIDAVYFHAPPYTSERAKQKVVDLAKLVAKYTGPIRLNIINFTDIQLYIYDQCPHDELTIIMRRYMMKIAETIAKENDCLALVTGESIGQVASQTMQSLAVTNEVCELPVMRPLIAFDKQDIVDISLKIGTYETSV
;
A
#
# COMPACT_ATOMS: atom_id res chain seq x y z
N ALA A 1 -11.82 17.87 28.38
CA ALA A 1 -11.44 18.87 27.36
C ALA A 1 -10.53 19.94 27.96
N VAL A 2 -10.95 20.60 29.07
CA VAL A 2 -10.09 21.62 29.72
C VAL A 2 -8.73 21.02 30.09
N SER A 3 -8.68 19.91 30.79
CA SER A 3 -7.42 19.22 31.15
C SER A 3 -6.60 18.84 29.94
N TYR A 4 -7.24 18.39 28.85
CA TYR A 4 -6.57 18.08 27.59
C TYR A 4 -5.89 19.30 26.97
N MET A 5 -6.61 20.43 26.91
CA MET A 5 -6.05 21.68 26.39
C MET A 5 -4.91 22.21 27.27
N ASP A 6 -5.00 22.01 28.58
CA ASP A 6 -3.95 22.42 29.50
C ASP A 6 -2.67 21.61 29.32
N GLU A 7 -2.82 20.30 29.21
CA GLU A 7 -1.69 19.35 29.10
C GLU A 7 -0.97 19.44 27.74
N HIS A 8 -1.71 19.65 26.64
CA HIS A 8 -1.14 19.55 25.29
C HIS A 8 -0.80 20.89 24.64
N TYR A 9 -1.30 22.00 25.15
CA TYR A 9 -1.09 23.33 24.59
C TYR A 9 -0.61 24.30 25.67
N SER A 10 0.71 24.49 25.78
CA SER A 10 1.31 25.41 26.75
C SER A 10 1.03 26.89 26.42
N ASP A 11 1.05 27.26 25.12
CA ASP A 11 0.61 28.57 24.65
C ASP A 11 -0.92 28.58 24.55
N LYS A 12 -1.54 29.51 25.24
CA LYS A 12 -3.01 29.72 25.24
C LYS A 12 -3.44 30.85 24.29
N ASN A 13 -2.50 31.59 23.69
CA ASN A 13 -2.83 32.62 22.68
C ASN A 13 -3.07 32.01 21.31
N ILE A 14 -3.96 31.04 21.24
CA ILE A 14 -4.35 30.29 20.06
C ILE A 14 -5.85 30.35 19.80
N THR A 15 -6.24 30.01 18.59
CA THR A 15 -7.64 29.84 18.23
C THR A 15 -8.02 28.35 18.20
N PHE A 16 -9.26 28.05 18.57
CA PHE A 16 -9.75 26.68 18.56
C PHE A 16 -11.19 26.55 18.05
N LYS A 17 -11.55 25.34 17.66
CA LYS A 17 -12.91 24.94 17.33
C LYS A 17 -13.17 23.55 17.92
N VAL A 18 -14.35 23.38 18.55
CA VAL A 18 -14.82 22.06 18.98
C VAL A 18 -15.65 21.43 17.88
N ASN A 19 -15.38 20.17 17.60
CA ASN A 19 -16.10 19.35 16.62
C ASN A 19 -16.53 18.03 17.26
N ALA A 20 -17.76 18.01 17.80
CA ALA A 20 -18.33 16.82 18.43
C ALA A 20 -19.06 15.94 17.42
N ARG A 21 -18.83 14.65 17.51
CA ARG A 21 -19.50 13.61 16.72
C ARG A 21 -20.05 12.52 17.63
N ARG A 22 -21.31 12.15 17.41
CA ARG A 22 -21.98 11.07 18.14
C ARG A 22 -22.09 9.83 17.24
N ALA A 23 -21.38 8.76 17.55
CA ALA A 23 -21.63 7.44 16.99
C ALA A 23 -22.88 6.80 17.65
N ARG A 24 -23.11 7.07 18.94
CA ARG A 24 -24.33 6.69 19.68
C ARG A 24 -25.39 7.76 19.51
N LYS A 25 -26.34 7.53 18.62
CA LYS A 25 -27.46 8.48 18.38
C LYS A 25 -28.41 8.68 19.57
N ASN A 26 -28.45 7.71 20.49
CA ASN A 26 -29.27 7.75 21.73
C ASN A 26 -28.59 8.49 22.88
N TYR A 27 -27.40 9.11 22.68
CA TYR A 27 -26.81 9.99 23.70
C TYR A 27 -27.67 11.25 23.87
N PRO A 28 -28.00 11.64 25.11
CA PRO A 28 -29.04 12.63 25.36
C PRO A 28 -28.70 14.06 24.91
N VAL A 29 -27.40 14.40 24.79
CA VAL A 29 -26.93 15.73 24.41
C VAL A 29 -26.56 15.75 22.93
N GLU A 30 -27.03 16.76 22.19
CA GLU A 30 -26.71 16.90 20.76
C GLU A 30 -25.29 17.40 20.51
N SER A 31 -24.72 17.04 19.31
CA SER A 31 -23.36 17.44 18.98
C SER A 31 -23.11 18.95 19.02
N MET A 32 -24.09 19.74 18.60
CA MET A 32 -23.97 21.19 18.65
C MET A 32 -23.97 21.72 20.09
N GLU A 33 -24.76 21.13 20.95
CA GLU A 33 -24.80 21.46 22.37
C GLU A 33 -23.48 21.07 23.07
N ILE A 34 -22.93 19.92 22.73
CA ILE A 34 -21.58 19.50 23.20
C ILE A 34 -20.53 20.52 22.75
N ASN A 35 -20.57 20.97 21.49
CA ASN A 35 -19.64 21.98 20.96
C ASN A 35 -19.73 23.28 21.78
N ALA A 36 -20.91 23.78 22.01
CA ALA A 36 -21.14 25.01 22.75
C ALA A 36 -20.69 24.89 24.21
N SER A 37 -21.17 23.86 24.92
CA SER A 37 -20.84 23.64 26.33
C SER A 37 -19.36 23.42 26.59
N VAL A 38 -18.67 22.64 25.71
CA VAL A 38 -17.23 22.40 25.85
C VAL A 38 -16.44 23.65 25.47
N GLY A 39 -16.85 24.35 24.42
CA GLY A 39 -16.24 25.63 24.02
C GLY A 39 -16.29 26.66 25.12
N GLU A 40 -17.47 26.83 25.73
CA GLU A 40 -17.66 27.75 26.87
C GLU A 40 -16.73 27.42 28.04
N LYS A 41 -16.65 26.16 28.44
CA LYS A 41 -15.74 25.71 29.53
C LYS A 41 -14.28 25.98 29.27
N ILE A 42 -13.83 25.83 28.01
CA ILE A 42 -12.44 26.12 27.61
C ILE A 42 -12.18 27.64 27.68
N LEU A 43 -13.11 28.46 27.16
CA LEU A 43 -13.00 29.92 27.23
C LEU A 43 -13.00 30.46 28.68
N GLN A 44 -13.80 29.84 29.56
CA GLN A 44 -13.80 30.19 30.99
C GLN A 44 -12.49 29.82 31.71
N ALA A 45 -11.88 28.69 31.30
CA ALA A 45 -10.63 28.22 31.90
C ALA A 45 -9.38 28.95 31.40
N PHE A 46 -9.40 29.42 30.15
CA PHE A 46 -8.27 30.07 29.49
C PHE A 46 -8.72 31.37 28.80
N PRO A 47 -8.63 32.51 29.45
CA PRO A 47 -9.11 33.79 28.90
C PRO A 47 -8.39 34.28 27.64
N GLU A 48 -7.19 33.81 27.40
CA GLU A 48 -6.36 34.16 26.22
C GLU A 48 -6.79 33.42 24.97
N ILE A 49 -7.44 32.25 25.12
CA ILE A 49 -7.85 31.42 23.99
C ILE A 49 -9.07 31.99 23.28
N ARG A 50 -9.15 31.86 22.00
CA ARG A 50 -10.26 32.40 21.17
C ARG A 50 -10.88 31.31 20.30
N VAL A 51 -12.13 31.50 19.91
CA VAL A 51 -12.83 30.61 18.97
C VAL A 51 -12.66 31.15 17.55
N ASP A 52 -12.23 30.28 16.64
CA ASP A 52 -12.31 30.51 15.19
C ASP A 52 -12.98 29.29 14.55
N VAL A 53 -14.15 29.49 13.94
CA VAL A 53 -14.95 28.43 13.34
C VAL A 53 -14.52 28.12 11.89
N HIS A 54 -13.69 28.97 11.28
CA HIS A 54 -13.28 28.84 9.89
C HIS A 54 -11.85 28.29 9.77
N ASN A 55 -10.88 28.92 10.45
CA ASN A 55 -9.46 28.56 10.38
C ASN A 55 -8.85 28.48 11.79
N PRO A 56 -9.27 27.53 12.64
CA PRO A 56 -8.71 27.39 13.98
C PRO A 56 -7.28 26.84 13.93
N ASP A 57 -6.42 27.32 14.85
CA ASP A 57 -5.11 26.72 15.09
C ASP A 57 -5.25 25.29 15.63
N VAL A 58 -6.28 25.04 16.43
CA VAL A 58 -6.57 23.73 17.04
C VAL A 58 -8.01 23.31 16.77
N MET A 59 -8.17 22.17 16.10
CA MET A 59 -9.46 21.48 15.97
C MET A 59 -9.57 20.45 17.11
N LEU A 60 -10.42 20.71 18.11
CA LEU A 60 -10.67 19.78 19.20
C LEU A 60 -11.83 18.85 18.85
N TYR A 61 -11.53 17.59 18.59
CA TYR A 61 -12.52 16.57 18.30
C TYR A 61 -13.03 15.91 19.58
N ILE A 62 -14.34 15.67 19.62
CA ILE A 62 -15.03 14.92 20.70
C ILE A 62 -15.86 13.83 20.06
N GLU A 63 -15.48 12.57 20.24
CA GLU A 63 -16.27 11.44 19.77
C GLU A 63 -16.97 10.73 20.92
N VAL A 64 -18.31 10.71 20.85
CA VAL A 64 -19.17 9.98 21.79
C VAL A 64 -19.47 8.60 21.20
N ARG A 65 -18.76 7.58 21.72
CA ARG A 65 -18.94 6.15 21.42
C ARG A 65 -19.35 5.40 22.70
N GLU A 66 -18.81 4.22 22.98
CA GLU A 66 -18.92 3.57 24.30
C GLU A 66 -18.21 4.39 25.38
N HIS A 67 -17.11 5.02 25.00
CA HIS A 67 -16.40 6.02 25.77
C HIS A 67 -16.41 7.36 25.04
N ILE A 68 -16.05 8.42 25.73
CA ILE A 68 -15.85 9.74 25.13
C ILE A 68 -14.35 9.91 24.85
N TYR A 69 -14.03 10.11 23.57
CA TYR A 69 -12.66 10.35 23.11
C TYR A 69 -12.49 11.84 22.83
N ILE A 70 -11.37 12.40 23.30
CA ILE A 70 -11.00 13.80 23.08
C ILE A 70 -9.61 13.81 22.47
N TYR A 71 -9.46 14.45 21.31
CA TYR A 71 -8.19 14.54 20.58
C TYR A 71 -8.19 15.78 19.68
N SER A 72 -6.99 16.22 19.27
CA SER A 72 -6.80 17.36 18.38
C SER A 72 -5.89 17.04 17.17
N ILE A 73 -5.27 15.86 17.19
CA ILE A 73 -4.34 15.43 16.13
C ILE A 73 -4.92 14.19 15.46
N GLU A 74 -5.10 14.27 14.15
CA GLU A 74 -5.42 13.15 13.29
C GLU A 74 -4.17 12.75 12.50
N ILE A 75 -3.68 11.54 12.73
CA ILE A 75 -2.56 10.99 11.97
C ILE A 75 -3.13 10.19 10.80
N PRO A 76 -2.96 10.65 9.56
CA PRO A 76 -3.47 9.94 8.40
C PRO A 76 -2.74 8.60 8.23
N GLY A 77 -3.50 7.52 8.25
CA GLY A 77 -2.99 6.19 7.91
C GLY A 77 -2.90 5.97 6.39
N PRO A 78 -2.36 4.83 5.94
CA PRO A 78 -2.26 4.50 4.51
C PRO A 78 -3.62 4.36 3.83
N GLY A 79 -4.71 4.28 4.59
CA GLY A 79 -6.06 4.03 4.11
C GLY A 79 -6.24 2.62 3.54
N GLY A 80 -7.42 2.33 3.03
CA GLY A 80 -7.75 1.03 2.43
C GLY A 80 -8.49 0.10 3.37
N MET A 81 -8.32 -1.20 3.17
CA MET A 81 -8.95 -2.27 3.95
C MET A 81 -7.91 -3.03 4.78
N PRO A 82 -8.29 -3.61 5.93
CA PRO A 82 -7.36 -4.44 6.69
C PRO A 82 -6.82 -5.60 5.86
N VAL A 83 -5.50 -5.80 5.89
CA VAL A 83 -4.82 -6.85 5.12
C VAL A 83 -5.30 -8.23 5.57
N GLY A 84 -5.61 -9.10 4.59
CA GLY A 84 -6.13 -10.45 4.81
C GLY A 84 -7.66 -10.56 4.75
N THR A 85 -8.40 -9.46 4.66
CA THR A 85 -9.87 -9.49 4.54
C THR A 85 -10.37 -9.94 3.16
N ASN A 86 -9.52 -9.84 2.12
CA ASN A 86 -9.85 -10.18 0.72
C ASN A 86 -8.93 -11.27 0.14
N GLY A 87 -8.63 -12.30 0.95
CA GLY A 87 -7.84 -13.43 0.49
C GLY A 87 -6.35 -13.11 0.33
N LYS A 88 -5.68 -13.87 -0.54
CA LYS A 88 -4.22 -13.87 -0.71
C LYS A 88 -3.84 -13.92 -2.18
N ALA A 89 -2.76 -13.24 -2.55
CA ALA A 89 -2.24 -13.24 -3.92
C ALA A 89 -0.71 -13.39 -3.94
N MET A 90 -0.19 -13.89 -5.06
CA MET A 90 1.24 -14.06 -5.33
C MET A 90 1.74 -12.90 -6.19
N LEU A 91 2.62 -12.07 -5.64
CA LEU A 91 3.27 -10.96 -6.33
C LEU A 91 4.52 -11.45 -7.06
N LEU A 92 4.61 -11.22 -8.36
CA LEU A 92 5.87 -11.36 -9.09
C LEU A 92 6.72 -10.12 -8.77
N LEU A 93 7.60 -10.26 -7.78
CA LEU A 93 8.42 -9.17 -7.26
C LEU A 93 9.75 -9.12 -8.00
N SER A 94 10.13 -7.95 -8.49
CA SER A 94 11.41 -7.67 -9.15
C SER A 94 12.18 -6.56 -8.41
N GLY A 95 13.42 -6.28 -8.84
CA GLY A 95 14.21 -5.16 -8.33
C GLY A 95 13.82 -3.79 -8.90
N GLY A 96 12.79 -3.71 -9.74
CA GLY A 96 12.30 -2.45 -10.33
C GLY A 96 11.27 -1.74 -9.47
N ILE A 97 10.89 -0.54 -9.91
CA ILE A 97 9.98 0.38 -9.20
C ILE A 97 8.54 -0.18 -9.16
N ASP A 98 8.09 -0.83 -10.24
CA ASP A 98 6.68 -1.09 -10.49
C ASP A 98 6.10 -2.21 -9.61
N SER A 99 6.82 -3.32 -9.46
CA SER A 99 6.29 -4.48 -8.73
C SER A 99 6.07 -4.24 -7.23
N PRO A 100 6.93 -3.50 -6.48
CA PRO A 100 6.62 -3.12 -5.10
C PRO A 100 5.36 -2.25 -4.98
N VAL A 101 5.17 -1.30 -5.91
CA VAL A 101 3.98 -0.44 -5.96
C VAL A 101 2.73 -1.27 -6.24
N ALA A 102 2.80 -2.21 -7.18
CA ALA A 102 1.69 -3.13 -7.47
C ALA A 102 1.28 -3.94 -6.23
N GLY A 103 2.25 -4.48 -5.50
CA GLY A 103 2.02 -5.22 -4.25
C GLY A 103 1.33 -4.36 -3.19
N PHE A 104 1.82 -3.13 -2.97
CA PHE A 104 1.20 -2.18 -2.06
C PHE A 104 -0.25 -1.87 -2.44
N MET A 105 -0.53 -1.58 -3.72
CA MET A 105 -1.87 -1.21 -4.17
C MET A 105 -2.89 -2.33 -3.96
N VAL A 106 -2.51 -3.58 -4.23
CA VAL A 106 -3.38 -4.74 -4.01
C VAL A 106 -3.57 -5.00 -2.52
N ALA A 107 -2.50 -4.92 -1.72
CA ALA A 107 -2.58 -5.07 -0.26
C ALA A 107 -3.49 -4.02 0.38
N LYS A 108 -3.46 -2.77 -0.10
CA LYS A 108 -4.36 -1.70 0.33
C LYS A 108 -5.84 -2.04 0.11
N ARG A 109 -6.17 -3.00 -0.75
CA ARG A 109 -7.52 -3.56 -0.94
C ARG A 109 -7.82 -4.76 -0.06
N GLY A 110 -7.01 -5.00 0.99
CA GLY A 110 -7.22 -6.06 1.96
C GLY A 110 -6.65 -7.42 1.56
N VAL A 111 -5.87 -7.49 0.48
CA VAL A 111 -5.27 -8.75 0.01
C VAL A 111 -3.94 -8.99 0.73
N LYS A 112 -3.77 -10.18 1.30
CA LYS A 112 -2.48 -10.62 1.82
C LYS A 112 -1.55 -10.96 0.66
N ILE A 113 -0.27 -10.59 0.75
CA ILE A 113 0.71 -10.78 -0.32
C ILE A 113 1.75 -11.82 0.10
N ASP A 114 1.94 -12.85 -0.73
CA ASP A 114 3.19 -13.60 -0.84
C ASP A 114 3.90 -13.17 -2.13
N ALA A 115 5.21 -13.40 -2.26
CA ALA A 115 5.96 -12.97 -3.41
C ALA A 115 6.82 -14.10 -3.99
N VAL A 116 7.06 -14.02 -5.30
CA VAL A 116 8.01 -14.86 -6.02
C VAL A 116 9.02 -13.97 -6.76
N TYR A 117 10.29 -14.34 -6.66
CA TYR A 117 11.41 -13.72 -7.38
C TYR A 117 12.18 -14.75 -8.17
N PHE A 118 12.47 -14.46 -9.43
CA PHE A 118 13.25 -15.30 -10.32
C PHE A 118 14.70 -14.82 -10.34
N HIS A 119 15.58 -15.63 -9.79
CA HIS A 119 17.02 -15.40 -9.70
C HIS A 119 17.76 -16.31 -10.66
N ALA A 120 18.65 -15.78 -11.49
CA ALA A 120 19.38 -16.52 -12.49
C ALA A 120 20.90 -16.29 -12.37
N PRO A 121 21.57 -16.84 -11.34
CA PRO A 121 23.02 -16.72 -11.22
C PRO A 121 23.72 -17.51 -12.34
N PRO A 122 24.87 -17.05 -12.90
CA PRO A 122 25.58 -15.82 -12.56
C PRO A 122 25.05 -14.56 -13.28
N TYR A 123 24.00 -14.66 -14.11
CA TYR A 123 23.46 -13.56 -14.92
C TYR A 123 22.76 -12.48 -14.08
N THR A 124 22.23 -12.86 -12.91
CA THR A 124 21.77 -11.92 -11.89
C THR A 124 22.67 -12.03 -10.65
N SER A 125 23.14 -10.88 -10.15
CA SER A 125 24.05 -10.84 -9.01
C SER A 125 23.36 -11.10 -7.68
N GLU A 126 24.09 -11.52 -6.65
CA GLU A 126 23.59 -11.60 -5.28
C GLU A 126 23.12 -10.23 -4.76
N ARG A 127 23.73 -9.12 -5.23
CA ARG A 127 23.28 -7.76 -4.92
C ARG A 127 21.87 -7.50 -5.45
N ALA A 128 21.55 -7.98 -6.67
CA ALA A 128 20.21 -7.87 -7.24
C ALA A 128 19.18 -8.66 -6.41
N LYS A 129 19.55 -9.85 -5.95
CA LYS A 129 18.71 -10.66 -5.04
C LYS A 129 18.51 -9.95 -3.70
N GLN A 130 19.58 -9.42 -3.09
CA GLN A 130 19.48 -8.66 -1.84
C GLN A 130 18.57 -7.44 -1.99
N LYS A 131 18.66 -6.71 -3.11
CA LYS A 131 17.77 -5.60 -3.45
C LYS A 131 16.28 -6.01 -3.39
N VAL A 132 15.94 -7.17 -3.96
CA VAL A 132 14.55 -7.68 -3.92
C VAL A 132 14.11 -8.04 -2.51
N VAL A 133 15.00 -8.64 -1.71
CA VAL A 133 14.73 -8.92 -0.28
C VAL A 133 14.43 -7.62 0.48
N ASP A 134 15.21 -6.56 0.23
CA ASP A 134 15.02 -5.28 0.92
C ASP A 134 13.75 -4.58 0.45
N LEU A 135 13.40 -4.67 -0.83
CA LEU A 135 12.10 -4.21 -1.34
C LEU A 135 10.93 -4.97 -0.70
N ALA A 136 11.04 -6.29 -0.55
CA ALA A 136 10.03 -7.09 0.13
C ALA A 136 9.83 -6.63 1.59
N LYS A 137 10.92 -6.32 2.32
CA LYS A 137 10.85 -5.76 3.68
C LYS A 137 10.15 -4.39 3.73
N LEU A 138 10.43 -3.52 2.75
CA LEU A 138 9.79 -2.20 2.67
C LEU A 138 8.29 -2.33 2.41
N VAL A 139 7.89 -3.18 1.48
CA VAL A 139 6.48 -3.46 1.19
C VAL A 139 5.79 -4.11 2.39
N ALA A 140 6.48 -4.99 3.13
CA ALA A 140 5.96 -5.67 4.31
C ALA A 140 5.52 -4.71 5.43
N LYS A 141 6.02 -3.47 5.46
CA LYS A 141 5.53 -2.43 6.39
C LYS A 141 4.04 -2.10 6.20
N TYR A 142 3.53 -2.33 4.98
CA TYR A 142 2.15 -2.05 4.60
C TYR A 142 1.28 -3.30 4.46
N THR A 143 1.90 -4.43 4.12
CA THR A 143 1.19 -5.69 3.80
C THR A 143 1.22 -6.69 4.96
N GLY A 144 1.98 -6.42 6.02
CA GLY A 144 2.38 -7.44 6.98
C GLY A 144 3.42 -8.41 6.41
N PRO A 145 3.72 -9.52 7.10
CA PRO A 145 4.75 -10.47 6.68
C PRO A 145 4.52 -11.02 5.27
N ILE A 146 5.56 -10.99 4.45
CA ILE A 146 5.59 -11.54 3.08
C ILE A 146 6.45 -12.80 3.08
N ARG A 147 5.91 -13.92 2.57
CA ARG A 147 6.72 -15.08 2.20
C ARG A 147 7.33 -14.81 0.83
N LEU A 148 8.65 -14.66 0.74
CA LEU A 148 9.38 -14.48 -0.51
C LEU A 148 9.92 -15.82 -0.99
N ASN A 149 9.40 -16.33 -2.11
CA ASN A 149 9.88 -17.52 -2.79
C ASN A 149 10.95 -17.12 -3.81
N ILE A 150 12.17 -17.60 -3.65
CA ILE A 150 13.28 -17.31 -4.57
C ILE A 150 13.51 -18.54 -5.44
N ILE A 151 13.28 -18.40 -6.74
CA ILE A 151 13.37 -19.49 -7.72
C ILE A 151 14.66 -19.34 -8.50
N ASN A 152 15.49 -20.41 -8.53
CA ASN A 152 16.60 -20.47 -9.45
C ASN A 152 16.08 -20.69 -10.88
N PHE A 153 16.25 -19.69 -11.72
CA PHE A 153 15.73 -19.68 -13.08
C PHE A 153 16.83 -19.92 -14.14
N THR A 154 18.07 -20.16 -13.72
CA THR A 154 19.24 -20.24 -14.60
C THR A 154 19.07 -21.31 -15.67
N ASP A 155 18.77 -22.55 -15.28
CA ASP A 155 18.70 -23.67 -16.24
C ASP A 155 17.55 -23.48 -17.22
N ILE A 156 16.41 -22.97 -16.75
CA ILE A 156 15.26 -22.65 -17.61
C ILE A 156 15.62 -21.54 -18.59
N GLN A 157 16.28 -20.49 -18.13
CA GLN A 157 16.70 -19.37 -18.98
C GLN A 157 17.68 -19.83 -20.07
N LEU A 158 18.67 -20.66 -19.72
CA LEU A 158 19.63 -21.22 -20.67
C LEU A 158 18.95 -22.14 -21.67
N TYR A 159 18.05 -23.00 -21.23
CA TYR A 159 17.28 -23.86 -22.11
C TYR A 159 16.45 -23.07 -23.12
N ILE A 160 15.76 -22.03 -22.67
CA ILE A 160 14.97 -21.14 -23.53
C ILE A 160 15.88 -20.42 -24.53
N TYR A 161 17.05 -19.94 -24.09
CA TYR A 161 18.02 -19.25 -24.94
C TYR A 161 18.53 -20.16 -26.06
N ASP A 162 18.77 -21.44 -25.77
CA ASP A 162 19.30 -22.43 -26.72
C ASP A 162 18.23 -22.97 -27.69
N GLN A 163 16.97 -23.09 -27.22
CA GLN A 163 15.92 -23.80 -27.96
C GLN A 163 14.88 -22.89 -28.65
N CYS A 164 14.86 -21.59 -28.34
CA CYS A 164 13.79 -20.69 -28.81
C CYS A 164 14.31 -19.54 -29.67
N PRO A 165 13.47 -18.96 -30.56
CA PRO A 165 13.84 -17.78 -31.34
C PRO A 165 14.24 -16.62 -30.45
N HIS A 166 15.35 -15.95 -30.78
CA HIS A 166 15.97 -14.93 -29.91
C HIS A 166 15.12 -13.66 -29.78
N ASP A 167 14.31 -13.32 -30.76
CA ASP A 167 13.36 -12.19 -30.74
C ASP A 167 12.14 -12.43 -29.85
N GLU A 168 11.85 -13.71 -29.51
CA GLU A 168 10.74 -14.10 -28.65
C GLU A 168 11.16 -14.45 -27.21
N LEU A 169 12.46 -14.50 -26.90
CA LEU A 169 12.98 -14.98 -25.62
C LEU A 169 12.31 -14.32 -24.41
N THR A 170 12.12 -13.01 -24.44
CA THR A 170 11.51 -12.26 -23.32
C THR A 170 10.08 -12.73 -23.05
N ILE A 171 9.29 -12.93 -24.08
CA ILE A 171 7.88 -13.37 -23.94
C ILE A 171 7.82 -14.82 -23.47
N ILE A 172 8.67 -15.68 -24.02
CA ILE A 172 8.74 -17.09 -23.63
C ILE A 172 9.17 -17.23 -22.18
N MET A 173 10.23 -16.54 -21.75
CA MET A 173 10.66 -16.52 -20.35
C MET A 173 9.52 -16.06 -19.42
N ARG A 174 8.79 -15.00 -19.79
CA ARG A 174 7.66 -14.51 -19.00
C ARG A 174 6.53 -15.54 -18.89
N ARG A 175 6.23 -16.28 -19.95
CA ARG A 175 5.24 -17.40 -19.90
C ARG A 175 5.65 -18.44 -18.87
N TYR A 176 6.92 -18.85 -18.86
CA TYR A 176 7.45 -19.80 -17.86
C TYR A 176 7.37 -19.21 -16.44
N MET A 177 7.79 -17.96 -16.27
CA MET A 177 7.71 -17.28 -14.96
C MET A 177 6.26 -17.20 -14.44
N MET A 178 5.31 -16.88 -15.30
CA MET A 178 3.89 -16.84 -14.94
C MET A 178 3.38 -18.21 -14.54
N LYS A 179 3.72 -19.27 -15.29
CA LYS A 179 3.30 -20.65 -14.98
C LYS A 179 3.89 -21.17 -13.68
N ILE A 180 5.16 -20.91 -13.42
CA ILE A 180 5.83 -21.27 -12.17
C ILE A 180 5.22 -20.49 -11.00
N ALA A 181 5.01 -19.18 -11.17
CA ALA A 181 4.38 -18.35 -10.15
C ALA A 181 2.98 -18.85 -9.80
N GLU A 182 2.20 -19.29 -10.79
CA GLU A 182 0.87 -19.87 -10.57
C GLU A 182 0.93 -21.18 -9.78
N THR A 183 1.88 -22.05 -10.10
CA THR A 183 2.08 -23.33 -9.37
C THR A 183 2.35 -23.03 -7.89
N ILE A 184 3.31 -22.14 -7.61
CA ILE A 184 3.64 -21.74 -6.24
C ILE A 184 2.47 -21.02 -5.56
N ALA A 185 1.72 -20.22 -6.32
CA ALA A 185 0.53 -19.54 -5.81
C ALA A 185 -0.53 -20.53 -5.33
N LYS A 186 -0.83 -21.56 -6.12
CA LYS A 186 -1.79 -22.63 -5.77
C LYS A 186 -1.32 -23.43 -4.54
N GLU A 187 -0.03 -23.75 -4.44
CA GLU A 187 0.55 -24.44 -3.27
C GLU A 187 0.51 -23.61 -1.98
N ASN A 188 0.38 -22.30 -2.11
CA ASN A 188 0.34 -21.36 -0.99
C ASN A 188 -1.05 -20.73 -0.79
N ASP A 189 -2.11 -21.32 -1.29
CA ASP A 189 -3.50 -20.84 -1.17
C ASP A 189 -3.70 -19.40 -1.69
N CYS A 190 -2.94 -18.97 -2.69
CA CYS A 190 -3.15 -17.71 -3.36
C CYS A 190 -4.23 -17.85 -4.44
N LEU A 191 -5.11 -16.85 -4.50
CA LEU A 191 -6.26 -16.84 -5.42
C LEU A 191 -6.00 -16.06 -6.71
N ALA A 192 -4.87 -15.37 -6.79
CA ALA A 192 -4.49 -14.54 -7.94
C ALA A 192 -2.97 -14.36 -8.03
N LEU A 193 -2.49 -14.00 -9.23
CA LEU A 193 -1.17 -13.43 -9.44
C LEU A 193 -1.26 -11.91 -9.48
N VAL A 194 -0.17 -11.22 -9.10
CA VAL A 194 -0.06 -9.75 -9.19
C VAL A 194 1.22 -9.41 -9.93
N THR A 195 1.12 -8.55 -10.93
CA THR A 195 2.27 -8.04 -11.69
C THR A 195 2.30 -6.51 -11.71
N GLY A 196 3.49 -5.94 -11.88
CA GLY A 196 3.71 -4.50 -12.01
C GLY A 196 3.69 -4.01 -13.46
N GLU A 197 2.92 -4.66 -14.35
CA GLU A 197 2.86 -4.31 -15.76
C GLU A 197 2.03 -3.05 -16.01
N SER A 198 2.52 -2.20 -16.93
CA SER A 198 1.79 -1.05 -17.48
C SER A 198 1.85 -1.09 -19.00
N ILE A 199 0.72 -0.81 -19.68
CA ILE A 199 0.63 -0.87 -21.16
C ILE A 199 1.60 0.15 -21.78
N GLY A 200 2.41 -0.33 -22.74
CA GLY A 200 3.28 0.54 -23.55
C GLY A 200 4.52 1.06 -22.82
N GLN A 201 4.76 0.69 -21.56
CA GLN A 201 5.94 1.16 -20.82
C GLN A 201 7.24 0.55 -21.37
N VAL A 202 7.21 -0.70 -21.82
CA VAL A 202 8.31 -1.39 -22.51
C VAL A 202 7.77 -2.29 -23.64
N ALA A 203 8.63 -2.67 -24.58
CA ALA A 203 8.25 -3.45 -25.75
C ALA A 203 7.52 -4.78 -25.43
N SER A 204 7.82 -5.40 -24.28
CA SER A 204 7.16 -6.63 -23.81
C SER A 204 5.83 -6.40 -23.09
N GLN A 205 5.34 -5.17 -23.00
CA GLN A 205 4.09 -4.81 -22.31
C GLN A 205 3.05 -4.24 -23.32
N THR A 206 3.04 -4.75 -24.55
CA THR A 206 1.96 -4.50 -25.49
C THR A 206 0.73 -5.35 -25.16
N MET A 207 -0.44 -4.99 -25.66
CA MET A 207 -1.67 -5.77 -25.47
C MET A 207 -1.51 -7.22 -25.94
N GLN A 208 -0.82 -7.44 -27.08
CA GLN A 208 -0.53 -8.76 -27.60
C GLN A 208 0.37 -9.56 -26.66
N SER A 209 1.46 -8.97 -26.19
CA SER A 209 2.38 -9.61 -25.24
C SER A 209 1.69 -9.94 -23.92
N LEU A 210 0.84 -9.06 -23.42
CA LEU A 210 0.06 -9.31 -22.20
C LEU A 210 -0.95 -10.44 -22.39
N ALA A 211 -1.63 -10.52 -23.55
CA ALA A 211 -2.55 -11.62 -23.86
C ALA A 211 -1.83 -12.97 -23.87
N VAL A 212 -0.70 -13.06 -24.58
CA VAL A 212 0.10 -14.27 -24.72
C VAL A 212 0.69 -14.72 -23.37
N THR A 213 1.15 -13.81 -22.52
CA THR A 213 1.65 -14.16 -21.20
C THR A 213 0.53 -14.53 -20.22
N ASN A 214 -0.66 -14.00 -20.39
CA ASN A 214 -1.83 -14.33 -19.57
C ASN A 214 -2.41 -15.72 -19.88
N GLU A 215 -2.32 -16.15 -21.13
CA GLU A 215 -2.88 -17.41 -21.65
C GLU A 215 -2.43 -18.65 -20.87
N VAL A 216 -1.23 -18.64 -20.29
CA VAL A 216 -0.69 -19.77 -19.50
C VAL A 216 -1.22 -19.83 -18.07
N CYS A 217 -2.00 -18.86 -17.63
CA CYS A 217 -2.53 -18.76 -16.27
C CYS A 217 -4.01 -19.09 -16.24
N GLU A 218 -4.39 -19.91 -15.27
CA GLU A 218 -5.79 -20.17 -14.89
C GLU A 218 -6.26 -19.21 -13.80
N LEU A 219 -5.34 -18.82 -12.89
CA LEU A 219 -5.62 -17.82 -11.87
C LEU A 219 -5.74 -16.42 -12.48
N PRO A 220 -6.62 -15.57 -11.92
CA PRO A 220 -6.68 -14.16 -12.31
C PRO A 220 -5.32 -13.48 -12.16
N VAL A 221 -4.93 -12.69 -13.17
CA VAL A 221 -3.71 -11.86 -13.11
C VAL A 221 -4.11 -10.41 -12.88
N MET A 222 -3.84 -9.91 -11.68
CA MET A 222 -4.12 -8.54 -11.29
C MET A 222 -2.97 -7.64 -11.75
N ARG A 223 -3.31 -6.57 -12.45
CA ARG A 223 -2.37 -5.57 -12.97
C ARG A 223 -2.78 -4.18 -12.49
N PRO A 224 -2.53 -3.84 -11.22
CA PRO A 224 -3.02 -2.58 -10.65
C PRO A 224 -2.43 -1.33 -11.31
N LEU A 225 -1.31 -1.46 -12.04
CA LEU A 225 -0.63 -0.35 -12.70
C LEU A 225 -0.91 -0.26 -14.20
N ILE A 226 -1.83 -1.06 -14.73
CA ILE A 226 -1.98 -1.27 -16.18
C ILE A 226 -2.19 0.01 -17.00
N ALA A 227 -2.79 1.04 -16.42
CA ALA A 227 -3.09 2.32 -17.04
C ALA A 227 -2.37 3.51 -16.35
N PHE A 228 -1.37 3.24 -15.52
CA PHE A 228 -0.59 4.29 -14.85
C PHE A 228 0.55 4.76 -15.72
N ASP A 229 0.77 6.05 -15.74
CA ASP A 229 1.99 6.64 -16.28
C ASP A 229 3.18 6.38 -15.35
N LYS A 230 4.39 6.45 -15.91
CA LYS A 230 5.61 6.19 -15.12
C LYS A 230 5.75 7.14 -13.93
N GLN A 231 5.35 8.40 -14.10
CA GLN A 231 5.42 9.40 -13.03
C GLN A 231 4.50 9.04 -11.85
N ASP A 232 3.27 8.60 -12.13
CA ASP A 232 2.33 8.17 -11.09
C ASP A 232 2.89 7.02 -10.25
N ILE A 233 3.58 6.07 -10.90
CA ILE A 233 4.21 4.92 -10.23
C ILE A 233 5.39 5.39 -9.38
N VAL A 234 6.20 6.33 -9.88
CA VAL A 234 7.32 6.94 -9.14
C VAL A 234 6.80 7.65 -7.89
N ASP A 235 5.75 8.46 -8.01
CA ASP A 235 5.17 9.21 -6.89
C ASP A 235 4.66 8.27 -5.78
N ILE A 236 4.01 7.17 -6.15
CA ILE A 236 3.60 6.15 -5.18
C ILE A 236 4.84 5.49 -4.55
N SER A 237 5.86 5.15 -5.34
CA SER A 237 7.07 4.49 -4.84
C SER A 237 7.85 5.36 -3.85
N LEU A 238 7.92 6.68 -4.07
CA LEU A 238 8.46 7.66 -3.13
C LEU A 238 7.65 7.68 -1.83
N LYS A 239 6.31 7.73 -1.95
CA LYS A 239 5.40 7.75 -0.80
C LYS A 239 5.52 6.50 0.09
N ILE A 240 5.74 5.33 -0.50
CA ILE A 240 5.90 4.07 0.25
C ILE A 240 7.36 3.75 0.60
N GLY A 241 8.31 4.60 0.22
CA GLY A 241 9.73 4.49 0.54
C GLY A 241 10.46 3.35 -0.19
N THR A 242 9.98 2.93 -1.37
CA THR A 242 10.62 1.87 -2.17
C THR A 242 11.50 2.41 -3.30
N TYR A 243 11.37 3.70 -3.65
CA TYR A 243 12.04 4.31 -4.79
C TYR A 243 13.56 4.16 -4.72
N GLU A 244 14.20 4.66 -3.66
CA GLU A 244 15.66 4.66 -3.51
C GLU A 244 16.30 3.25 -3.56
N THR A 245 15.54 2.25 -3.12
CA THR A 245 15.99 0.85 -3.21
C THR A 245 15.79 0.28 -4.61
N SER A 246 14.87 0.81 -5.39
CA SER A 246 14.49 0.30 -6.72
C SER A 246 15.38 0.81 -7.86
N VAL A 247 16.07 1.94 -7.68
CA VAL A 247 16.92 2.59 -8.69
C VAL A 247 18.39 2.20 -8.58
#